data_912cd61a922aa94007e2e4a07d4fe389
#
_entry.id   912cd61a922aa94007e2e4a07d4fe389
#
_cell.length_a   1.000
_cell.length_b   1.000
_cell.length_c   1.000
_cell.angle_alpha   90.00
_cell.angle_beta   90.00
_cell.angle_gamma   90.00
#
_symmetry.space_group_name_H-M   'P 1'
#
loop_
_entity.id
_entity.type
_entity.pdbx_description
1 polymer ?
#
loop_
_entity_poly.entity_id
_entity_poly.type
_entity_poly.pdbx_seq_one_letter_code
_entity_poly.pdbx_strand_id
1 'polypeptide(L)'
;MVDISVKNLTKFFTIGENLLEGLSFDIQEGECVAILGRNGCGKTTLFRILTGELDYDDGEVYVNPNKRLGLISQIPKFPAGYTVEDVLRSAYDELKAIKKKMEALEQAMSSGGTDAQLREYDNLTNRFQSGGGYDMDVQVDKICNGLGITQEQRTQIFDSLSGGEKTRVNLARL
;
A
#
# COMPACT_ATOMS: atom_id res chain seq x y z
N MET A 1 -12.62 -5.13 18.66
CA MET A 1 -12.79 -3.75 18.12
C MET A 1 -13.15 -3.87 16.66
N VAL A 2 -14.07 -3.03 16.12
CA VAL A 2 -14.42 -3.06 14.69
C VAL A 2 -13.29 -2.42 13.89
N ASP A 3 -12.72 -3.16 12.95
CA ASP A 3 -11.67 -2.66 12.04
C ASP A 3 -12.25 -2.14 10.73
N ILE A 4 -13.30 -2.80 10.20
CA ILE A 4 -14.03 -2.35 9.01
C ILE A 4 -15.53 -2.47 9.29
N SER A 5 -16.30 -1.42 8.99
CA SER A 5 -17.76 -1.43 9.03
C SER A 5 -18.31 -0.88 7.72
N VAL A 6 -19.20 -1.63 7.11
CA VAL A 6 -19.90 -1.26 5.89
C VAL A 6 -21.40 -1.31 6.16
N LYS A 7 -22.14 -0.23 5.83
CA LYS A 7 -23.59 -0.14 6.06
C LYS A 7 -24.30 0.34 4.81
N ASN A 8 -25.23 -0.47 4.33
CA ASN A 8 -26.09 -0.18 3.17
C ASN A 8 -25.32 0.28 1.93
N LEU A 9 -24.10 -0.23 1.73
CA LEU A 9 -23.24 0.16 0.62
C LEU A 9 -23.89 -0.18 -0.70
N THR A 10 -24.03 0.84 -1.54
CA THR A 10 -24.58 0.70 -2.90
C THR A 10 -23.59 1.31 -3.90
N LYS A 11 -23.36 0.59 -5.00
CA LYS A 11 -22.54 1.03 -6.12
C LYS A 11 -23.15 0.62 -7.45
N PHE A 12 -23.26 1.60 -8.37
CA PHE A 12 -23.64 1.37 -9.75
C PHE A 12 -22.63 2.04 -10.71
N PHE A 13 -22.49 1.48 -11.91
CA PHE A 13 -21.72 2.11 -12.98
C PHE A 13 -22.64 2.60 -14.11
N THR A 14 -23.86 2.02 -14.19
CA THR A 14 -24.90 2.40 -15.13
C THR A 14 -26.17 2.67 -14.34
N ILE A 15 -26.89 3.72 -14.66
CA ILE A 15 -28.14 4.07 -14.00
C ILE A 15 -29.13 2.90 -14.15
N GLY A 16 -29.59 2.39 -13.01
CA GLY A 16 -30.55 1.28 -12.94
C GLY A 16 -29.93 -0.13 -12.85
N GLU A 17 -28.60 -0.26 -12.88
CA GLU A 17 -27.92 -1.53 -12.67
C GLU A 17 -26.99 -1.44 -11.46
N ASN A 18 -27.48 -1.84 -10.29
CA ASN A 18 -26.66 -1.87 -9.08
C ASN A 18 -25.67 -3.06 -9.13
N LEU A 19 -24.39 -2.77 -9.04
CA LEU A 19 -23.35 -3.79 -8.91
C LEU A 19 -23.25 -4.28 -7.46
N LEU A 20 -23.40 -3.37 -6.51
CA LEU A 20 -23.55 -3.64 -5.08
C LEU A 20 -24.84 -2.97 -4.63
N GLU A 21 -25.65 -3.65 -3.82
CA GLU A 21 -26.93 -3.15 -3.39
C GLU A 21 -27.14 -3.43 -1.90
N GLY A 22 -27.15 -2.36 -1.08
CA GLY A 22 -27.44 -2.42 0.35
C GLY A 22 -26.52 -3.33 1.17
N LEU A 23 -25.28 -3.53 0.73
CA LEU A 23 -24.31 -4.43 1.39
C LEU A 23 -23.94 -3.91 2.77
N SER A 24 -24.11 -4.77 3.80
CA SER A 24 -23.75 -4.42 5.18
C SER A 24 -23.02 -5.56 5.86
N PHE A 25 -21.89 -5.26 6.51
CA PHE A 25 -21.10 -6.19 7.32
C PHE A 25 -20.11 -5.44 8.20
N ASP A 26 -19.66 -6.10 9.26
CA ASP A 26 -18.59 -5.64 10.13
C ASP A 26 -17.47 -6.69 10.16
N ILE A 27 -16.23 -6.24 10.24
CA ILE A 27 -15.04 -7.08 10.44
C ILE A 27 -14.38 -6.65 11.74
N GLN A 28 -14.22 -7.59 12.65
CA GLN A 28 -13.58 -7.38 13.93
C GLN A 28 -12.07 -7.59 13.85
N GLU A 29 -11.34 -7.03 14.79
CA GLU A 29 -9.90 -7.23 14.93
C GLU A 29 -9.55 -8.72 15.02
N GLY A 30 -8.61 -9.17 14.19
CA GLY A 30 -8.17 -10.57 14.14
C GLY A 30 -9.10 -11.51 13.37
N GLU A 31 -10.18 -11.01 12.79
CA GLU A 31 -11.11 -11.81 12.00
C GLU A 31 -10.57 -12.09 10.60
N CYS A 32 -10.81 -13.30 10.11
CA CYS A 32 -10.53 -13.68 8.73
C CYS A 32 -11.86 -13.88 7.98
N VAL A 33 -12.15 -13.00 7.03
CA VAL A 33 -13.41 -12.99 6.28
C VAL A 33 -13.15 -13.35 4.82
N ALA A 34 -13.95 -14.29 4.26
CA ALA A 34 -13.91 -14.65 2.86
C ALA A 34 -15.12 -14.09 2.11
N ILE A 35 -14.87 -13.38 1.01
CA ILE A 35 -15.91 -12.87 0.11
C ILE A 35 -16.01 -13.80 -1.10
N LEU A 36 -17.13 -14.49 -1.23
CA LEU A 36 -17.41 -15.42 -2.31
C LEU A 36 -18.44 -14.85 -3.28
N GLY A 37 -18.32 -15.21 -4.55
CA GLY A 37 -19.28 -14.81 -5.58
C GLY A 37 -18.77 -15.06 -7.00
N ARG A 38 -19.68 -15.00 -7.98
CA ARG A 38 -19.36 -15.18 -9.40
C ARG A 38 -18.43 -14.09 -9.92
N ASN A 39 -17.78 -14.34 -11.07
CA ASN A 39 -17.03 -13.30 -11.74
C ASN A 39 -17.97 -12.15 -12.14
N GLY A 40 -17.54 -10.92 -11.92
CA GLY A 40 -18.33 -9.71 -12.21
C GLY A 40 -19.31 -9.27 -11.10
N CYS A 41 -19.46 -10.03 -9.98
CA CYS A 41 -20.42 -9.65 -8.92
C CYS A 41 -19.93 -8.53 -7.98
N GLY A 42 -18.88 -7.78 -8.33
CA GLY A 42 -18.46 -6.61 -7.58
C GLY A 42 -17.41 -6.83 -6.48
N LYS A 43 -16.81 -8.04 -6.32
CA LYS A 43 -15.79 -8.29 -5.28
C LYS A 43 -14.62 -7.31 -5.36
N THR A 44 -14.02 -7.15 -6.54
CA THR A 44 -12.91 -6.21 -6.76
C THR A 44 -13.35 -4.76 -6.54
N THR A 45 -14.57 -4.42 -6.93
CA THR A 45 -15.16 -3.09 -6.70
C THR A 45 -15.29 -2.79 -5.22
N LEU A 46 -15.79 -3.76 -4.43
CA LEU A 46 -15.88 -3.63 -2.98
C LEU A 46 -14.50 -3.38 -2.36
N PHE A 47 -13.47 -4.16 -2.73
CA PHE A 47 -12.12 -3.96 -2.22
C PHE A 47 -11.57 -2.57 -2.57
N ARG A 48 -11.80 -2.08 -3.80
CA ARG A 48 -11.37 -0.74 -4.21
C ARG A 48 -12.10 0.38 -3.47
N ILE A 49 -13.36 0.16 -3.09
CA ILE A 49 -14.10 1.11 -2.23
C ILE A 49 -13.50 1.11 -0.82
N LEU A 50 -13.22 -0.06 -0.24
CA LEU A 50 -12.63 -0.17 1.09
C LEU A 50 -11.23 0.48 1.17
N THR A 51 -10.45 0.41 0.08
CA THR A 51 -9.13 1.07 0.00
C THR A 51 -9.18 2.55 -0.35
N GLY A 52 -10.38 3.10 -0.62
CA GLY A 52 -10.53 4.49 -1.03
C GLY A 52 -10.10 4.78 -2.48
N GLU A 53 -9.84 3.74 -3.29
CA GLU A 53 -9.51 3.89 -4.71
C GLU A 53 -10.74 4.16 -5.59
N LEU A 54 -11.93 3.90 -5.07
CA LEU A 54 -13.18 4.08 -5.78
C LEU A 54 -14.26 4.61 -4.84
N ASP A 55 -15.00 5.62 -5.28
CA ASP A 55 -16.15 6.16 -4.57
C ASP A 55 -17.37 5.23 -4.70
N TYR A 56 -18.29 5.35 -3.75
CA TYR A 56 -19.58 4.65 -3.73
C TYR A 56 -20.74 5.66 -3.83
N ASP A 57 -21.93 5.16 -4.18
CA ASP A 57 -23.05 6.02 -4.50
C ASP A 57 -23.99 6.24 -3.30
N ASP A 58 -24.09 5.25 -2.39
CA ASP A 58 -24.89 5.35 -1.15
C ASP A 58 -24.33 4.41 -0.07
N GLY A 59 -24.62 4.72 1.20
CA GLY A 59 -24.20 3.96 2.36
C GLY A 59 -23.06 4.59 3.14
N GLU A 60 -22.49 3.83 4.07
CA GLU A 60 -21.37 4.26 4.92
C GLU A 60 -20.27 3.20 4.92
N VAL A 61 -19.02 3.66 4.80
CA VAL A 61 -17.82 2.82 4.91
C VAL A 61 -16.91 3.42 5.97
N TYR A 62 -16.61 2.64 6.98
CA TYR A 62 -15.66 2.97 8.03
C TYR A 62 -14.49 1.99 8.02
N VAL A 63 -13.28 2.50 7.97
CA VAL A 63 -12.03 1.75 8.17
C VAL A 63 -11.30 2.37 9.36
N ASN A 64 -10.85 1.56 10.28
CA ASN A 64 -10.15 2.01 11.48
C ASN A 64 -8.90 2.81 11.09
N PRO A 65 -8.80 4.11 11.43
CA PRO A 65 -7.70 4.97 11.02
C PRO A 65 -6.34 4.58 11.64
N ASN A 66 -6.35 3.75 12.68
CA ASN A 66 -5.13 3.25 13.32
C ASN A 66 -4.59 1.97 12.63
N LYS A 67 -5.29 1.45 11.63
CA LYS A 67 -4.90 0.26 10.86
C LYS A 67 -4.47 0.68 9.44
N ARG A 68 -3.46 -0.01 8.92
CA ARG A 68 -3.10 0.13 7.50
C ARG A 68 -3.88 -0.92 6.71
N LEU A 69 -4.57 -0.49 5.68
CA LEU A 69 -5.26 -1.38 4.75
C LEU A 69 -4.39 -1.56 3.50
N GLY A 70 -4.06 -2.79 3.18
CA GLY A 70 -3.34 -3.15 1.96
C GLY A 70 -4.21 -4.03 1.06
N LEU A 71 -4.26 -3.75 -0.24
CA LEU A 71 -4.98 -4.55 -1.22
C LEU A 71 -4.01 -5.35 -2.09
N ILE A 72 -4.08 -6.67 -1.99
CA ILE A 72 -3.40 -7.59 -2.93
C ILE A 72 -4.39 -7.91 -4.05
N SER A 73 -4.49 -7.05 -5.07
CA SER A 73 -5.41 -7.27 -6.20
C SER A 73 -4.74 -8.01 -7.34
N GLN A 74 -3.97 -7.31 -8.12
CA GLN A 74 -3.13 -7.85 -9.19
C GLN A 74 -1.69 -7.49 -8.90
N ILE A 75 -0.77 -8.37 -9.27
CA ILE A 75 0.66 -8.06 -9.19
C ILE A 75 0.90 -6.84 -10.11
N PRO A 76 1.36 -5.70 -9.58
CA PRO A 76 1.66 -4.54 -10.41
C PRO A 76 2.66 -4.91 -11.50
N LYS A 77 2.55 -4.25 -12.63
CA LYS A 77 3.59 -4.35 -13.67
C LYS A 77 4.76 -3.48 -13.24
N PHE A 78 5.89 -4.09 -13.09
CA PHE A 78 7.14 -3.38 -12.84
C PHE A 78 7.90 -3.16 -14.14
N PRO A 79 8.83 -2.18 -14.21
CA PRO A 79 9.69 -2.01 -15.35
C PRO A 79 10.46 -3.29 -15.68
N ALA A 80 10.66 -3.56 -16.98
CA ALA A 80 11.43 -4.73 -17.42
C ALA A 80 12.84 -4.71 -16.81
N GLY A 81 13.30 -5.87 -16.34
CA GLY A 81 14.62 -6.00 -15.72
C GLY A 81 14.68 -5.71 -14.21
N TYR A 82 13.57 -5.30 -13.59
CA TYR A 82 13.54 -5.16 -12.13
C TYR A 82 13.85 -6.50 -11.46
N THR A 83 14.77 -6.46 -10.51
CA THR A 83 15.02 -7.58 -9.60
C THR A 83 13.94 -7.64 -8.51
N VAL A 84 13.86 -8.76 -7.82
CA VAL A 84 13.01 -8.90 -6.62
C VAL A 84 13.35 -7.80 -5.58
N GLU A 85 14.64 -7.49 -5.40
CA GLU A 85 15.10 -6.42 -4.52
C GLU A 85 14.55 -5.05 -4.94
N ASP A 86 14.56 -4.73 -6.24
CA ASP A 86 14.03 -3.48 -6.76
C ASP A 86 12.52 -3.36 -6.49
N VAL A 87 11.79 -4.48 -6.66
CA VAL A 87 10.35 -4.55 -6.36
C VAL A 87 10.08 -4.33 -4.88
N LEU A 88 10.82 -4.98 -3.98
CA LEU A 88 10.68 -4.79 -2.54
C LEU A 88 10.96 -3.35 -2.13
N ARG A 89 12.06 -2.77 -2.65
CA ARG A 89 12.46 -1.40 -2.37
C ARG A 89 11.55 -0.34 -2.97
N SER A 90 10.72 -0.69 -3.96
CA SER A 90 9.71 0.23 -4.51
C SER A 90 8.63 0.61 -3.50
N ALA A 91 8.42 -0.18 -2.43
CA ALA A 91 7.56 0.19 -1.31
C ALA A 91 7.99 1.49 -0.61
N TYR A 92 9.26 1.83 -0.72
CA TYR A 92 9.88 2.99 -0.06
C TYR A 92 10.16 4.15 -1.02
N ASP A 93 9.61 4.14 -2.24
CA ASP A 93 9.91 5.17 -3.24
C ASP A 93 9.47 6.57 -2.80
N GLU A 94 8.36 6.68 -2.05
CA GLU A 94 7.96 7.95 -1.42
C GLU A 94 8.98 8.44 -0.40
N LEU A 95 9.48 7.54 0.47
CA LEU A 95 10.50 7.88 1.46
C LEU A 95 11.85 8.25 0.82
N LYS A 96 12.23 7.58 -0.26
CA LYS A 96 13.41 7.96 -1.06
C LYS A 96 13.25 9.35 -1.67
N ALA A 97 12.04 9.68 -2.17
CA ALA A 97 11.76 11.01 -2.69
C ALA A 97 11.81 12.08 -1.59
N ILE A 98 11.31 11.78 -0.39
CA ILE A 98 11.44 12.66 0.78
C ILE A 98 12.91 12.86 1.14
N LYS A 99 13.71 11.79 1.22
CA LYS A 99 15.14 11.88 1.51
C LYS A 99 15.88 12.76 0.52
N LYS A 100 15.61 12.59 -0.77
CA LYS A 100 16.20 13.43 -1.82
C LYS A 100 15.86 14.92 -1.66
N LYS A 101 14.64 15.24 -1.23
CA LYS A 101 14.24 16.63 -0.94
C LYS A 101 14.96 17.18 0.30
N MET A 102 15.12 16.36 1.35
CA MET A 102 15.89 16.74 2.53
C MET A 102 17.34 17.06 2.18
N GLU A 103 18.01 16.21 1.40
CA GLU A 103 19.38 16.41 0.94
C GLU A 103 19.52 17.70 0.10
N ALA A 104 18.54 17.98 -0.77
CA ALA A 104 18.53 19.22 -1.56
C ALA A 104 18.36 20.48 -0.67
N LEU A 105 17.51 20.40 0.36
CA LEU A 105 17.35 21.50 1.33
C LEU A 105 18.61 21.70 2.18
N GLU A 106 19.27 20.64 2.64
CA GLU A 106 20.54 20.70 3.35
C GLU A 106 21.61 21.45 2.53
N GLN A 107 21.74 21.10 1.23
CA GLN A 107 22.65 21.78 0.32
C GLN A 107 22.29 23.27 0.13
N ALA A 108 21.02 23.58 -0.02
CA ALA A 108 20.55 24.96 -0.15
C ALA A 108 20.80 25.79 1.12
N MET A 109 20.64 25.19 2.29
CA MET A 109 20.84 25.85 3.58
C MET A 109 22.32 26.00 3.99
N SER A 110 23.23 25.25 3.36
CA SER A 110 24.68 25.34 3.67
C SER A 110 25.27 26.73 3.41
N SER A 111 24.63 27.54 2.57
CA SER A 111 25.03 28.91 2.24
C SER A 111 24.23 30.01 2.95
N GLY A 112 23.37 29.64 3.91
CA GLY A 112 22.47 30.54 4.65
C GLY A 112 21.02 30.16 4.42
N GLY A 113 20.43 29.38 5.36
CA GLY A 113 19.05 28.91 5.30
C GLY A 113 18.04 29.98 5.74
N THR A 114 16.86 29.92 5.17
CA THR A 114 15.70 30.71 5.62
C THR A 114 14.87 29.93 6.63
N ASP A 115 14.11 30.63 7.49
CA ASP A 115 13.17 30.00 8.43
C ASP A 115 12.14 29.09 7.73
N ALA A 116 11.76 29.43 6.50
CA ALA A 116 10.84 28.60 5.70
C ALA A 116 11.47 27.26 5.32
N GLN A 117 12.73 27.27 4.90
CA GLN A 117 13.48 26.03 4.55
C GLN A 117 13.70 25.15 5.78
N LEU A 118 13.97 25.74 6.94
CA LEU A 118 14.10 25.00 8.19
C LEU A 118 12.79 24.28 8.55
N ARG A 119 11.65 24.97 8.50
CA ARG A 119 10.34 24.36 8.77
C ARG A 119 9.98 23.25 7.79
N GLU A 120 10.30 23.42 6.51
CA GLU A 120 10.09 22.38 5.50
C GLU A 120 10.96 21.17 5.76
N TYR A 121 12.23 21.38 6.10
CA TYR A 121 13.15 20.29 6.47
C TYR A 121 12.67 19.51 7.70
N ASP A 122 12.24 20.20 8.76
CA ASP A 122 11.69 19.58 9.97
C ASP A 122 10.44 18.73 9.64
N ASN A 123 9.55 19.23 8.79
CA ASN A 123 8.36 18.50 8.37
C ASN A 123 8.72 17.22 7.59
N LEU A 124 9.64 17.34 6.63
CA LEU A 124 10.12 16.19 5.85
C LEU A 124 10.84 15.17 6.73
N THR A 125 11.64 15.62 7.70
CA THR A 125 12.34 14.76 8.67
C THR A 125 11.33 13.97 9.51
N ASN A 126 10.30 14.63 10.02
CA ASN A 126 9.24 13.96 10.79
C ASN A 126 8.50 12.91 9.95
N ARG A 127 8.18 13.23 8.69
CA ARG A 127 7.54 12.29 7.77
C ARG A 127 8.45 11.11 7.43
N PHE A 128 9.73 11.36 7.19
CA PHE A 128 10.72 10.32 6.91
C PHE A 128 10.89 9.37 8.10
N GLN A 129 11.02 9.92 9.30
CA GLN A 129 11.16 9.15 10.53
C GLN A 129 9.91 8.34 10.85
N SER A 130 8.72 8.96 10.80
CA SER A 130 7.44 8.26 11.08
C SER A 130 7.13 7.17 10.04
N GLY A 131 7.61 7.32 8.80
CA GLY A 131 7.52 6.30 7.77
C GLY A 131 8.56 5.16 7.89
N GLY A 132 9.47 5.21 8.88
CA GLY A 132 10.52 4.20 9.05
C GLY A 132 11.69 4.36 8.09
N GLY A 133 11.94 5.58 7.61
CA GLY A 133 12.95 5.85 6.59
C GLY A 133 14.38 5.47 6.98
N TYR A 134 14.70 5.46 8.29
CA TYR A 134 16.03 5.06 8.78
C TYR A 134 16.20 3.54 8.88
N ASP A 135 15.09 2.78 8.93
CA ASP A 135 15.10 1.34 9.17
C ASP A 135 14.72 0.53 7.92
N MET A 136 14.61 1.17 6.75
CA MET A 136 14.13 0.53 5.51
C MET A 136 14.83 -0.79 5.20
N ASP A 137 16.16 -0.84 5.29
CA ASP A 137 16.94 -2.05 4.97
C ASP A 137 16.64 -3.17 5.97
N VAL A 138 16.59 -2.83 7.26
CA VAL A 138 16.27 -3.79 8.33
C VAL A 138 14.85 -4.35 8.17
N GLN A 139 13.90 -3.50 7.80
CA GLN A 139 12.51 -3.93 7.57
C GLN A 139 12.40 -4.84 6.34
N VAL A 140 13.06 -4.51 5.23
CA VAL A 140 13.12 -5.38 4.05
C VAL A 140 13.69 -6.75 4.42
N ASP A 141 14.82 -6.79 5.13
CA ASP A 141 15.44 -8.05 5.54
C ASP A 141 14.53 -8.87 6.46
N LYS A 142 13.89 -8.23 7.43
CA LYS A 142 12.96 -8.87 8.35
C LYS A 142 11.76 -9.48 7.62
N ILE A 143 11.18 -8.75 6.68
CA ILE A 143 10.04 -9.21 5.89
C ILE A 143 10.46 -10.36 4.96
N CYS A 144 11.59 -10.23 4.27
CA CYS A 144 12.14 -11.29 3.43
C CYS A 144 12.34 -12.60 4.21
N ASN A 145 12.95 -12.52 5.40
CA ASN A 145 13.15 -13.67 6.26
C ASN A 145 11.82 -14.29 6.70
N GLY A 146 10.84 -13.47 7.08
CA GLY A 146 9.51 -13.93 7.49
C GLY A 146 8.72 -14.62 6.39
N LEU A 147 8.92 -14.22 5.14
CA LEU A 147 8.23 -14.78 3.96
C LEU A 147 9.09 -15.82 3.21
N GLY A 148 10.28 -16.14 3.70
CA GLY A 148 11.18 -17.11 3.08
C GLY A 148 11.70 -16.68 1.70
N ILE A 149 11.93 -15.39 1.50
CA ILE A 149 12.57 -14.83 0.29
C ILE A 149 14.08 -14.86 0.53
N THR A 150 14.79 -15.75 -0.15
CA THR A 150 16.24 -15.93 0.03
C THR A 150 17.04 -14.80 -0.63
N GLN A 151 18.30 -14.63 -0.20
CA GLN A 151 19.19 -13.65 -0.80
C GLN A 151 19.42 -13.89 -2.30
N GLU A 152 19.46 -15.15 -2.71
CA GLU A 152 19.58 -15.54 -4.12
C GLU A 152 18.34 -15.14 -4.92
N GLN A 153 17.13 -15.31 -4.37
CA GLN A 153 15.90 -14.85 -4.99
C GLN A 153 15.83 -13.34 -5.13
N ARG A 154 16.39 -12.58 -4.20
CA ARG A 154 16.41 -11.11 -4.24
C ARG A 154 17.14 -10.55 -5.46
N THR A 155 18.15 -11.27 -5.96
CA THR A 155 18.90 -10.88 -7.17
C THR A 155 18.28 -11.35 -8.49
N GLN A 156 17.25 -12.20 -8.44
CA GLN A 156 16.58 -12.70 -9.65
C GLN A 156 15.69 -11.60 -10.26
N ILE A 157 15.53 -11.68 -11.58
CA ILE A 157 14.59 -10.82 -12.31
C ILE A 157 13.15 -11.19 -11.88
N PHE A 158 12.37 -10.21 -11.43
CA PHE A 158 11.01 -10.41 -10.95
C PHE A 158 10.11 -11.13 -11.98
N ASP A 159 10.24 -10.77 -13.26
CA ASP A 159 9.42 -11.36 -14.32
C ASP A 159 9.72 -12.85 -14.54
N SER A 160 10.88 -13.36 -14.16
CA SER A 160 11.26 -14.77 -14.27
C SER A 160 10.68 -15.66 -13.17
N LEU A 161 10.13 -15.08 -12.11
CA LEU A 161 9.54 -15.81 -11.00
C LEU A 161 8.24 -16.50 -11.38
N SER A 162 7.94 -17.62 -10.72
CA SER A 162 6.62 -18.26 -10.76
C SER A 162 5.52 -17.37 -10.20
N GLY A 163 4.25 -17.64 -10.54
CA GLY A 163 3.11 -16.87 -10.05
C GLY A 163 3.02 -16.82 -8.51
N GLY A 164 3.31 -17.94 -7.85
CA GLY A 164 3.31 -18.01 -6.37
C GLY A 164 4.44 -17.18 -5.74
N GLU A 165 5.63 -17.20 -6.34
CA GLU A 165 6.76 -16.37 -5.89
C GLU A 165 6.49 -14.89 -6.10
N LYS A 166 5.95 -14.49 -7.26
CA LYS A 166 5.52 -13.12 -7.53
C LYS A 166 4.50 -12.63 -6.50
N THR A 167 3.53 -13.46 -6.15
CA THR A 167 2.54 -13.13 -5.12
C THR A 167 3.20 -12.93 -3.75
N ARG A 168 4.16 -13.79 -3.38
CA ARG A 168 4.92 -13.69 -2.13
C ARG A 168 5.74 -12.40 -2.06
N VAL A 169 6.45 -12.06 -3.13
CA VAL A 169 7.21 -10.81 -3.23
C VAL A 169 6.29 -9.58 -3.18
N ASN A 170 5.14 -9.63 -3.86
CA ASN A 170 4.17 -8.55 -3.81
C ASN A 170 3.56 -8.36 -2.41
N LEU A 171 3.34 -9.47 -1.67
CA LEU A 171 2.93 -9.43 -0.27
C LEU A 171 4.00 -8.79 0.62
N ALA A 172 5.27 -9.11 0.37
CA ALA A 172 6.39 -8.55 1.09
C ALA A 172 6.55 -7.04 0.88
N ARG A 173 6.11 -6.53 -0.27
CA ARG A 173 6.18 -5.11 -0.64
C ARG A 173 5.11 -4.25 0.05
N LEU A 174 3.97 -4.85 0.45
CA LEU A 174 2.84 -4.14 1.12
C LEU A 174 3.17 -3.78 2.56
#